data_3f2ab7cff5aefdee6e3822d650626618
#
_entry.id   3f2ab7cff5aefdee6e3822d650626618
#
_cell.length_a   1.000
_cell.length_b   1.000
_cell.length_c   1.000
_cell.angle_alpha   90.00
_cell.angle_beta   90.00
_cell.angle_gamma   90.00
#
_symmetry.space_group_name_H-M   'P 1'
#
loop_
_entity.id
_entity.type
_entity.pdbx_description
1 polymer ?
#
loop_
_entity_poly.entity_id
_entity_poly.type
_entity_poly.pdbx_seq_one_letter_code
_entity_poly.pdbx_strand_id
1 'polypeptide(L)'
;MAWGKAGSTDWSSGSARQIDSPTFTSNKFLQIMTYTNSGSTNRASFQFGDPTVDTGNNYAERKSENGGGDSTGASVDHIIIHTGNSDNFTVTYMINIATEEKLSITHSSNGVAGAGNAPGRIETYAKYAETSNQQTVVRV
;
A
#
# COMPACT_ATOMS: atom_id res chain seq x y z
N MET A 1 -2.00 -17.03 17.01
CA MET A 1 -2.33 -17.04 15.55
C MET A 1 -1.03 -17.00 14.78
N ALA A 2 -0.81 -17.93 13.87
CA ALA A 2 0.34 -17.88 12.98
C ALA A 2 -0.02 -17.04 11.74
N TRP A 3 0.87 -16.19 11.30
CA TRP A 3 0.76 -15.49 10.02
C TRP A 3 1.05 -16.49 8.90
N GLY A 4 0.12 -16.65 7.97
CA GLY A 4 0.32 -17.49 6.78
C GLY A 4 0.50 -16.62 5.54
N LYS A 5 1.33 -17.05 4.59
CA LYS A 5 1.47 -16.41 3.29
C LYS A 5 0.18 -16.63 2.50
N ALA A 6 -0.52 -15.54 2.14
CA ALA A 6 -1.74 -15.59 1.36
C ALA A 6 -1.49 -15.56 -0.15
N GLY A 7 -0.41 -14.91 -0.59
CA GLY A 7 -0.04 -14.83 -2.00
C GLY A 7 1.22 -14.00 -2.21
N SER A 8 1.78 -14.06 -3.42
CA SER A 8 2.83 -13.13 -3.88
C SER A 8 2.70 -12.94 -5.38
N THR A 9 3.06 -11.76 -5.84
CA THR A 9 3.19 -11.43 -7.26
C THR A 9 4.53 -10.72 -7.45
N ASP A 10 5.28 -11.15 -8.44
CA ASP A 10 6.55 -10.56 -8.82
C ASP A 10 6.42 -9.95 -10.23
N TRP A 11 6.98 -8.79 -10.40
CA TRP A 11 7.09 -8.11 -11.68
C TRP A 11 8.54 -7.75 -11.97
N SER A 12 9.12 -8.33 -13.02
CA SER A 12 10.54 -8.18 -13.31
C SER A 12 10.86 -7.31 -14.53
N SER A 13 9.88 -7.00 -15.40
CA SER A 13 10.14 -6.17 -16.58
C SER A 13 8.86 -5.63 -17.23
N GLY A 14 8.95 -4.47 -17.87
CA GLY A 14 7.89 -3.89 -18.68
C GLY A 14 7.32 -2.59 -18.14
N SER A 15 6.36 -2.04 -18.87
CA SER A 15 5.72 -0.74 -18.60
C SER A 15 4.45 -0.85 -17.76
N ALA A 16 4.24 -1.96 -17.05
CA ALA A 16 3.04 -2.10 -16.25
C ALA A 16 3.08 -1.09 -15.10
N ARG A 17 2.01 -0.34 -15.02
CA ARG A 17 1.81 0.68 -13.98
C ARG A 17 0.98 0.15 -12.81
N GLN A 18 0.52 -1.10 -12.90
CA GLN A 18 -0.34 -1.74 -11.92
C GLN A 18 -0.03 -3.23 -11.83
N ILE A 19 0.03 -3.75 -10.61
CA ILE A 19 0.20 -5.16 -10.32
C ILE A 19 -0.92 -5.58 -9.38
N ASP A 20 -1.72 -6.54 -9.80
CA ASP A 20 -2.75 -7.14 -8.96
C ASP A 20 -2.18 -8.41 -8.31
N SER A 21 -2.42 -8.56 -7.02
CA SER A 21 -2.16 -9.85 -6.37
C SER A 21 -3.07 -10.93 -6.95
N PRO A 22 -2.68 -12.21 -6.89
CA PRO A 22 -3.68 -13.28 -7.00
C PRO A 22 -4.78 -13.08 -5.97
N THR A 23 -5.99 -13.53 -6.29
CA THR A 23 -7.06 -13.61 -5.29
C THR A 23 -6.63 -14.54 -4.15
N PHE A 24 -6.74 -14.08 -2.91
CA PHE A 24 -6.36 -14.82 -1.73
C PHE A 24 -7.53 -15.06 -0.78
N THR A 25 -7.41 -16.08 0.07
CA THR A 25 -8.38 -16.31 1.14
C THR A 25 -8.26 -15.17 2.15
N SER A 26 -9.36 -14.45 2.36
CA SER A 26 -9.41 -13.30 3.25
C SER A 26 -9.20 -13.71 4.72
N ASN A 27 -8.53 -12.86 5.46
CA ASN A 27 -8.35 -12.94 6.91
C ASN A 27 -8.68 -11.58 7.53
N LYS A 28 -8.99 -11.58 8.84
CA LYS A 28 -9.34 -10.35 9.57
C LYS A 28 -8.23 -9.30 9.63
N PHE A 29 -6.98 -9.74 9.48
CA PHE A 29 -5.81 -8.87 9.48
C PHE A 29 -4.91 -9.26 8.32
N LEU A 30 -4.44 -8.27 7.58
CA LEU A 30 -3.51 -8.44 6.48
C LEU A 30 -2.20 -7.71 6.80
N GLN A 31 -1.10 -8.34 6.43
CA GLN A 31 0.20 -7.69 6.31
C GLN A 31 0.61 -7.73 4.83
N ILE A 32 0.90 -6.58 4.27
CA ILE A 32 1.30 -6.43 2.87
C ILE A 32 2.72 -5.89 2.86
N MET A 33 3.61 -6.58 2.17
CA MET A 33 4.98 -6.13 1.97
C MET A 33 5.23 -5.92 0.49
N THR A 34 5.77 -4.77 0.12
CA THR A 34 6.16 -4.46 -1.25
C THR A 34 7.59 -3.98 -1.31
N TYR A 35 8.28 -4.38 -2.35
CA TYR A 35 9.53 -3.77 -2.78
C TYR A 35 9.35 -3.26 -4.20
N THR A 36 9.58 -1.98 -4.39
CA THR A 36 9.53 -1.33 -5.70
C THR A 36 10.90 -0.79 -6.04
N ASN A 37 11.41 -1.20 -7.21
CA ASN A 37 12.64 -0.64 -7.77
C ASN A 37 12.27 0.54 -8.65
N SER A 38 12.83 1.70 -8.38
CA SER A 38 12.48 2.92 -9.09
C SER A 38 13.36 3.12 -10.32
N GLY A 39 12.75 3.18 -11.47
CA GLY A 39 13.36 3.70 -12.68
C GLY A 39 12.91 5.11 -13.06
N SER A 40 11.94 5.72 -12.36
CA SER A 40 11.37 7.03 -12.70
C SER A 40 10.47 7.58 -11.58
N THR A 41 9.99 8.81 -11.73
CA THR A 41 9.14 9.63 -10.84
C THR A 41 7.82 9.00 -10.40
N ASN A 42 7.81 7.81 -9.83
CA ASN A 42 6.58 7.09 -9.58
C ASN A 42 6.21 7.10 -8.09
N ARG A 43 4.96 7.40 -7.85
CA ARG A 43 4.28 7.11 -6.59
C ARG A 43 3.83 5.65 -6.63
N ALA A 44 4.08 4.90 -5.57
CA ALA A 44 3.40 3.64 -5.37
C ALA A 44 2.15 3.89 -4.51
N SER A 45 1.08 3.19 -4.84
CA SER A 45 -0.20 3.31 -4.15
C SER A 45 -0.88 1.96 -4.01
N PHE A 46 -1.80 1.85 -3.06
CA PHE A 46 -2.67 0.69 -2.91
C PHE A 46 -4.10 1.00 -3.32
N GLN A 47 -4.71 0.02 -3.97
CA GLN A 47 -6.15 -0.16 -4.10
C GLN A 47 -6.52 -1.59 -3.65
N PHE A 48 -7.72 -1.77 -3.16
CA PHE A 48 -8.22 -3.03 -2.62
C PHE A 48 -9.50 -3.46 -3.30
N GLY A 49 -9.86 -4.74 -3.21
CA GLY A 49 -11.12 -5.23 -3.76
C GLY A 49 -11.49 -6.66 -3.36
N ASP A 50 -12.70 -7.06 -3.76
CA ASP A 50 -13.24 -8.41 -3.56
C ASP A 50 -14.22 -8.81 -4.67
N PRO A 51 -13.83 -9.63 -5.64
CA PRO A 51 -12.46 -9.84 -6.15
C PRO A 51 -12.00 -8.75 -7.10
N THR A 52 -12.89 -7.80 -7.43
CA THR A 52 -12.60 -6.68 -8.33
C THR A 52 -12.07 -5.51 -7.54
N VAL A 53 -10.93 -4.96 -7.96
CA VAL A 53 -10.31 -3.79 -7.33
C VAL A 53 -11.24 -2.58 -7.47
N ASP A 54 -11.47 -1.90 -6.34
CA ASP A 54 -12.22 -0.64 -6.33
C ASP A 54 -11.32 0.52 -6.78
N THR A 55 -11.72 1.17 -7.85
CA THR A 55 -11.07 2.36 -8.43
C THR A 55 -11.86 3.64 -8.18
N GLY A 56 -12.88 3.59 -7.33
CA GLY A 56 -13.68 4.74 -6.93
C GLY A 56 -13.00 5.58 -5.84
N ASN A 57 -13.60 6.74 -5.57
CA ASN A 57 -13.08 7.69 -4.57
C ASN A 57 -13.46 7.29 -3.13
N ASN A 58 -13.18 6.04 -2.76
CA ASN A 58 -13.58 5.43 -1.50
C ASN A 58 -12.44 5.34 -0.48
N TYR A 59 -11.32 6.01 -0.74
CA TYR A 59 -10.15 5.99 0.12
C TYR A 59 -9.93 7.36 0.76
N ALA A 60 -9.29 7.34 1.94
CA ALA A 60 -8.76 8.55 2.57
C ALA A 60 -7.44 8.23 3.27
N GLU A 61 -6.54 9.21 3.31
CA GLU A 61 -5.22 9.04 3.89
C GLU A 61 -4.73 10.28 4.64
N ARG A 62 -3.82 10.03 5.57
CA ARG A 62 -2.97 11.04 6.21
C ARG A 62 -1.54 10.51 6.18
N LYS A 63 -0.61 11.31 5.70
CA LYS A 63 0.79 10.89 5.60
C LYS A 63 1.75 11.98 6.07
N SER A 64 2.88 11.53 6.60
CA SER A 64 4.05 12.35 6.94
C SER A 64 5.28 11.80 6.24
N GLU A 65 6.10 12.68 5.71
CA GLU A 65 7.35 12.33 5.02
C GLU A 65 8.53 12.92 5.76
N ASN A 66 9.51 12.07 6.11
CA ASN A 66 10.74 12.44 6.82
C ASN A 66 10.52 13.25 8.11
N GLY A 67 9.38 13.05 8.77
CA GLY A 67 9.00 13.82 9.96
C GLY A 67 8.53 15.24 9.67
N GLY A 68 8.22 15.56 8.41
CA GLY A 68 7.58 16.81 8.03
C GLY A 68 6.13 16.92 8.46
N GLY A 69 5.49 18.00 8.12
CA GLY A 69 4.07 18.21 8.40
C GLY A 69 3.18 17.20 7.66
N ASP A 70 2.03 16.88 8.25
CA ASP A 70 1.06 15.99 7.67
C ASP A 70 0.43 16.56 6.40
N SER A 71 0.23 15.68 5.41
CA SER A 71 -0.65 15.93 4.28
C SER A 71 -1.83 14.96 4.33
N THR A 72 -2.97 15.37 3.79
CA THR A 72 -4.20 14.56 3.80
C THR A 72 -4.81 14.47 2.41
N GLY A 73 -5.37 13.30 2.10
CA GLY A 73 -6.27 13.07 0.98
C GLY A 73 -7.59 12.52 1.48
N ALA A 74 -8.71 13.01 0.97
CA ALA A 74 -10.03 12.49 1.27
C ALA A 74 -10.80 12.32 -0.04
N SER A 75 -11.62 11.27 -0.11
CA SER A 75 -12.35 10.89 -1.33
C SER A 75 -11.39 10.74 -2.53
N VAL A 76 -10.29 10.01 -2.31
CA VAL A 76 -9.30 9.68 -3.34
C VAL A 76 -9.52 8.24 -3.83
N ASP A 77 -8.99 7.92 -5.00
CA ASP A 77 -9.15 6.61 -5.64
C ASP A 77 -8.06 5.59 -5.24
N HIS A 78 -7.10 5.99 -4.41
CA HIS A 78 -6.00 5.13 -3.94
C HIS A 78 -5.38 5.64 -2.64
N ILE A 79 -4.57 4.82 -2.00
CA ILE A 79 -3.74 5.16 -0.83
C ILE A 79 -2.28 5.27 -1.28
N ILE A 80 -1.66 6.44 -1.12
CA ILE A 80 -0.24 6.62 -1.45
C ILE A 80 0.62 5.97 -0.37
N ILE A 81 1.49 5.05 -0.79
CA ILE A 81 2.40 4.33 0.11
C ILE A 81 3.86 4.76 -0.08
N HIS A 82 4.16 5.40 -1.20
CA HIS A 82 5.49 5.91 -1.50
C HIS A 82 5.43 7.11 -2.45
N THR A 83 6.35 8.05 -2.26
CA THR A 83 6.60 9.20 -3.14
C THR A 83 8.09 9.30 -3.44
N GLY A 84 8.47 9.49 -4.70
CA GLY A 84 9.88 9.69 -5.07
C GLY A 84 10.44 8.61 -6.02
N ASN A 85 11.73 8.75 -6.34
CA ASN A 85 12.40 8.04 -7.43
C ASN A 85 13.44 7.03 -6.95
N SER A 86 13.35 6.56 -5.73
CA SER A 86 14.31 5.62 -5.15
C SER A 86 13.66 4.26 -4.88
N ASP A 87 14.50 3.25 -4.77
CA ASP A 87 14.07 1.93 -4.31
C ASP A 87 13.33 2.06 -2.99
N ASN A 88 12.24 1.35 -2.85
CA ASN A 88 11.36 1.48 -1.71
C ASN A 88 10.93 0.13 -1.17
N PHE A 89 11.01 -0.01 0.15
CA PHE A 89 10.43 -1.12 0.89
C PHE A 89 9.30 -0.61 1.78
N THR A 90 8.13 -1.21 1.63
CA THR A 90 6.92 -0.82 2.35
C THR A 90 6.33 -2.00 3.12
N VAL A 91 5.88 -1.74 4.35
CA VAL A 91 5.09 -2.67 5.14
C VAL A 91 3.78 -2.00 5.54
N THR A 92 2.67 -2.64 5.22
CA THR A 92 1.32 -2.19 5.58
C THR A 92 0.63 -3.23 6.45
N TYR A 93 0.04 -2.79 7.54
CA TYR A 93 -0.90 -3.56 8.35
C TYR A 93 -2.30 -3.03 8.14
N MET A 94 -3.26 -3.91 7.89
CA MET A 94 -4.64 -3.53 7.63
C MET A 94 -5.61 -4.42 8.39
N ILE A 95 -6.64 -3.81 9.01
CA ILE A 95 -7.83 -4.55 9.44
C ILE A 95 -8.70 -4.86 8.21
N ASN A 96 -9.18 -6.10 8.12
CA ASN A 96 -9.95 -6.59 6.99
C ASN A 96 -11.21 -7.31 7.48
N ILE A 97 -11.97 -6.64 8.35
CA ILE A 97 -13.24 -7.14 8.90
C ILE A 97 -14.36 -6.70 7.96
N ALA A 98 -15.25 -7.61 7.57
CA ALA A 98 -16.28 -7.34 6.57
C ALA A 98 -17.19 -6.16 6.93
N THR A 99 -17.57 -6.05 8.20
CA THR A 99 -18.51 -5.02 8.69
C THR A 99 -17.86 -3.68 9.05
N GLU A 100 -16.56 -3.52 8.86
CA GLU A 100 -15.79 -2.36 9.29
C GLU A 100 -15.06 -1.72 8.12
N GLU A 101 -14.88 -0.39 8.17
CA GLU A 101 -13.93 0.29 7.28
C GLU A 101 -12.53 -0.32 7.44
N LYS A 102 -11.80 -0.46 6.34
CA LYS A 102 -10.47 -1.09 6.35
C LYS A 102 -9.41 -0.05 6.74
N LEU A 103 -9.08 0.01 8.02
CA LEU A 103 -8.04 0.90 8.53
C LEU A 103 -6.66 0.29 8.28
N SER A 104 -5.70 1.10 7.86
CA SER A 104 -4.33 0.67 7.62
C SER A 104 -3.28 1.63 8.18
N ILE A 105 -2.15 1.04 8.53
CA ILE A 105 -0.91 1.74 8.90
C ILE A 105 0.18 1.25 7.97
N THR A 106 0.84 2.17 7.29
CA THR A 106 1.91 1.89 6.33
C THR A 106 3.18 2.59 6.74
N HIS A 107 4.28 1.85 6.75
CA HIS A 107 5.63 2.38 6.89
C HIS A 107 6.43 2.06 5.65
N SER A 108 7.00 3.09 5.04
CA SER A 108 7.87 2.98 3.88
C SER A 108 9.26 3.52 4.20
N SER A 109 10.27 2.80 3.70
CA SER A 109 11.66 3.26 3.72
C SER A 109 12.17 3.30 2.30
N ASN A 110 12.73 4.43 1.87
CA ASN A 110 13.36 4.54 0.59
C ASN A 110 14.88 4.69 0.74
N GLY A 111 15.62 4.11 -0.21
CA GLY A 111 17.07 4.09 -0.19
C GLY A 111 17.67 5.05 -1.21
N VAL A 112 18.64 5.85 -0.75
CA VAL A 112 19.60 6.53 -1.62
C VAL A 112 20.92 5.78 -1.49
N ALA A 113 21.57 5.50 -2.60
CA ALA A 113 22.80 4.70 -2.60
C ALA A 113 23.91 5.34 -1.74
N GLY A 114 24.64 4.50 -1.01
CA GLY A 114 25.80 4.85 -0.21
C GLY A 114 25.49 5.07 1.28
N ALA A 115 26.37 4.56 2.13
CA ALA A 115 26.24 4.59 3.59
C ALA A 115 26.24 6.01 4.20
N GLY A 116 26.66 7.03 3.44
CA GLY A 116 26.63 8.43 3.87
C GLY A 116 25.25 9.10 3.76
N ASN A 117 24.25 8.41 3.19
CA ASN A 117 22.90 8.94 3.02
C ASN A 117 21.92 8.22 3.94
N ALA A 118 21.22 8.98 4.76
CA ALA A 118 20.12 8.41 5.56
C ALA A 118 18.94 8.04 4.65
N PRO A 119 18.25 6.91 4.91
CA PRO A 119 17.04 6.54 4.18
C PRO A 119 15.93 7.55 4.47
N GLY A 120 15.13 7.86 3.46
CA GLY A 120 13.87 8.55 3.66
C GLY A 120 12.81 7.61 4.23
N ARG A 121 11.78 8.17 4.84
CA ARG A 121 10.64 7.42 5.38
C ARG A 121 9.32 8.10 5.05
N ILE A 122 8.28 7.29 4.88
CA ILE A 122 6.90 7.76 4.79
C ILE A 122 6.05 6.93 5.75
N GLU A 123 5.24 7.60 6.53
CA GLU A 123 4.23 7.03 7.40
C GLU A 123 2.86 7.42 6.86
N THR A 124 2.02 6.45 6.53
CA THR A 124 0.67 6.67 6.02
C THR A 124 -0.33 5.96 6.89
N TYR A 125 -1.30 6.70 7.40
CA TYR A 125 -2.51 6.19 8.05
C TYR A 125 -3.65 6.37 7.07
N ALA A 126 -4.36 5.28 6.77
CA ALA A 126 -5.37 5.34 5.73
C ALA A 126 -6.59 4.49 6.06
N LYS A 127 -7.65 4.76 5.33
CA LYS A 127 -8.85 3.94 5.35
C LYS A 127 -9.41 3.72 3.95
N TYR A 128 -10.06 2.58 3.78
CA TYR A 128 -10.91 2.25 2.66
C TYR A 128 -12.33 2.04 3.18
N ALA A 129 -13.30 2.76 2.61
CA ALA A 129 -14.66 2.89 3.15
C ALA A 129 -15.58 1.67 2.88
N GLU A 130 -15.05 0.55 2.42
CA GLU A 130 -15.80 -0.69 2.19
C GLU A 130 -16.15 -1.37 3.52
N THR A 131 -17.43 -1.59 3.77
CA THR A 131 -17.95 -2.22 5.00
C THR A 131 -18.79 -3.47 4.76
N SER A 132 -18.89 -3.94 3.50
CA SER A 132 -19.71 -5.11 3.16
C SER A 132 -18.89 -6.40 3.08
N ASN A 133 -17.64 -6.32 2.62
CA ASN A 133 -16.80 -7.47 2.30
C ASN A 133 -15.41 -7.39 2.94
N GLN A 134 -14.80 -8.55 3.13
CA GLN A 134 -13.36 -8.66 3.33
C GLN A 134 -12.65 -8.55 1.98
N GLN A 135 -11.50 -7.91 1.96
CA GLN A 135 -10.72 -7.75 0.75
C GLN A 135 -9.97 -9.04 0.41
N THR A 136 -9.93 -9.40 -0.86
CA THR A 136 -9.32 -10.64 -1.39
C THR A 136 -8.30 -10.36 -2.49
N VAL A 137 -8.16 -9.11 -2.91
CA VAL A 137 -7.16 -8.66 -3.88
C VAL A 137 -6.56 -7.32 -3.47
N VAL A 138 -5.28 -7.14 -3.74
CA VAL A 138 -4.54 -5.89 -3.56
C VAL A 138 -3.90 -5.51 -4.89
N ARG A 139 -4.05 -4.27 -5.29
CA ARG A 139 -3.35 -3.64 -6.41
C ARG A 139 -2.28 -2.67 -5.91
N VAL A 140 -1.11 -2.74 -6.54
CA VAL A 140 -0.01 -1.80 -6.36
C VAL A 140 0.23 -1.02 -7.64
#